data_ed23d43bd78f74571d6dc05d59a3c3bf
#
_entry.id   ed23d43bd78f74571d6dc05d59a3c3bf
#
_cell.length_a   1.000
_cell.length_b   1.000
_cell.length_c   1.000
_cell.angle_alpha   90.00
_cell.angle_beta   90.00
_cell.angle_gamma   90.00
#
_symmetry.space_group_name_H-M   'P 1'
#
loop_
_entity.id
_entity.type
_entity.pdbx_description
1 polymer ?
#
loop_
_entity_poly.entity_id
_entity_poly.type
_entity_poly.pdbx_seq_one_letter_code
_entity_poly.pdbx_strand_id
1 'polypeptide(L)'
;LGLYVIDRANINAPERSGDRTVGGTPSNDPRLVDDYLERVKAMYYRSRNFTCVIAYSLGGPSGNGYNMYKAYQWLKSVEKSRPVIYSDTDGEWNSDL
;
A
#
# COMPACT_ATOMS: atom_id res chain seq x y z
N LEU A 1 -26.72 -7.43 -2.90
CA LEU A 1 -26.39 -6.14 -3.47
C LEU A 1 -25.00 -6.12 -4.04
N GLY A 2 -24.49 -6.27 -4.92
CA GLY A 2 -23.19 -6.40 -5.52
C GLY A 2 -22.29 -5.16 -5.49
N LEU A 3 -22.19 -4.47 -4.39
CA LEU A 3 -21.21 -3.42 -4.24
C LEU A 3 -19.85 -4.01 -3.95
N TYR A 4 -18.88 -3.67 -4.79
CA TYR A 4 -17.49 -4.09 -4.61
C TYR A 4 -16.65 -2.89 -4.19
N VAL A 5 -15.68 -3.14 -3.34
CA VAL A 5 -14.87 -2.09 -2.72
C VAL A 5 -13.39 -2.43 -2.91
N ILE A 6 -12.59 -1.41 -3.24
CA ILE A 6 -11.16 -1.47 -3.11
C ILE A 6 -10.81 -0.78 -1.80
N ASP A 7 -10.34 -1.52 -0.82
CA ASP A 7 -9.96 -0.93 0.45
C ASP A 7 -8.54 -0.37 0.36
N ARG A 8 -8.29 0.70 1.10
CA ARG A 8 -7.04 1.45 0.99
C ARG A 8 -6.47 1.73 2.37
N ALA A 9 -5.17 1.58 2.51
CA ALA A 9 -4.48 1.95 3.73
C ALA A 9 -4.50 3.47 3.93
N ASN A 10 -4.44 3.90 5.17
CA ASN A 10 -4.44 5.32 5.51
C ASN A 10 -3.03 5.90 5.34
N ILE A 11 -2.60 6.00 4.10
CA ILE A 11 -1.31 6.54 3.69
C ILE A 11 -1.56 7.54 2.57
N ASN A 12 -1.12 8.78 2.77
CA ASN A 12 -1.25 9.82 1.75
C ASN A 12 -0.23 10.93 2.05
N ALA A 13 0.75 11.09 1.17
CA ALA A 13 1.81 12.10 1.32
C ALA A 13 2.26 12.58 -0.07
N PRO A 14 1.44 13.39 -0.75
CA PRO A 14 1.70 13.74 -2.14
C PRO A 14 2.81 14.77 -2.36
N GLU A 15 3.19 15.56 -1.36
CA GLU A 15 4.05 16.73 -1.56
C GLU A 15 5.42 16.35 -2.13
N ARG A 16 5.96 15.21 -1.78
CA ARG A 16 7.28 14.77 -2.24
C ARG A 16 7.23 13.42 -2.92
N SER A 17 6.09 13.10 -3.52
CA SER A 17 5.85 11.77 -4.09
C SER A 17 6.81 11.41 -5.22
N GLY A 18 7.33 12.39 -5.95
CA GLY A 18 8.28 12.16 -7.03
C GLY A 18 9.74 12.06 -6.60
N ASP A 19 10.05 12.29 -5.33
CA ASP A 19 11.42 12.29 -4.83
C ASP A 19 11.85 10.85 -4.54
N ARG A 20 12.82 10.35 -5.31
CA ARG A 20 13.29 8.96 -5.21
C ARG A 20 14.51 8.81 -4.29
N THR A 21 14.96 9.87 -3.67
CA THR A 21 16.09 9.78 -2.73
C THR A 21 15.64 9.17 -1.41
N VAL A 22 16.56 8.52 -0.71
CA VAL A 22 16.28 7.96 0.61
C VAL A 22 15.94 9.10 1.57
N GLY A 23 14.77 9.03 2.20
CA GLY A 23 14.27 10.10 3.06
C GLY A 23 13.61 11.25 2.31
N GLY A 24 13.57 11.20 0.98
CA GLY A 24 12.95 12.25 0.16
C GLY A 24 11.44 12.27 0.30
N THR A 25 10.80 11.12 0.15
CA THR A 25 9.39 10.94 0.50
C THR A 25 9.31 10.07 1.76
N PRO A 26 8.27 10.25 2.60
CA PRO A 26 8.06 9.33 3.73
C PRO A 26 8.01 7.86 3.31
N SER A 27 7.50 7.57 2.11
CA SER A 27 7.43 6.20 1.60
C SER A 27 8.80 5.59 1.34
N ASN A 28 9.84 6.38 1.23
CA ASN A 28 11.21 5.91 1.02
C ASN A 28 12.13 6.30 2.19
N ASP A 29 11.57 6.44 3.38
CA ASP A 29 12.32 6.70 4.59
C ASP A 29 12.26 5.46 5.49
N PRO A 30 13.34 4.66 5.58
CA PRO A 30 13.32 3.42 6.35
C PRO A 30 12.99 3.60 7.84
N ARG A 31 13.17 4.81 8.38
CA ARG A 31 12.82 5.08 9.78
C ARG A 31 11.31 5.00 10.01
N LEU A 32 10.51 5.09 8.96
CA LEU A 32 9.05 5.07 9.04
C LEU A 32 8.43 3.74 8.62
N VAL A 33 9.25 2.71 8.39
CA VAL A 33 8.74 1.44 7.83
C VAL A 33 7.69 0.80 8.74
N ASP A 34 7.88 0.84 10.05
CA ASP A 34 6.93 0.22 10.98
C ASP A 34 5.58 0.93 10.96
N ASP A 35 5.58 2.25 10.84
CA ASP A 35 4.35 3.03 10.74
C ASP A 35 3.57 2.66 9.47
N TYR A 36 4.26 2.55 8.34
CA TYR A 36 3.64 2.14 7.08
C TYR A 36 3.06 0.74 7.18
N LEU A 37 3.83 -0.21 7.73
CA LEU A 37 3.36 -1.58 7.88
C LEU A 37 2.15 -1.65 8.82
N GLU A 38 2.13 -0.88 9.90
CA GLU A 38 0.99 -0.87 10.80
C GLU A 38 -0.28 -0.38 10.13
N ARG A 39 -0.17 0.65 9.29
CA ARG A 39 -1.34 1.18 8.57
C ARG A 39 -1.89 0.16 7.57
N VAL A 40 -1.01 -0.52 6.86
CA VAL A 40 -1.43 -1.57 5.92
C VAL A 40 -2.02 -2.76 6.66
N LYS A 41 -1.41 -3.19 7.76
CA LYS A 41 -1.92 -4.28 8.58
C LYS A 41 -3.29 -3.95 9.16
N ALA A 42 -3.49 -2.73 9.64
CA ALA A 42 -4.78 -2.30 10.20
C ALA A 42 -5.88 -2.40 9.14
N MET A 43 -5.62 -1.95 7.91
CA MET A 43 -6.55 -2.10 6.80
C MET A 43 -6.87 -3.58 6.56
N TYR A 44 -5.85 -4.42 6.44
CA TYR A 44 -6.02 -5.83 6.11
C TYR A 44 -6.83 -6.55 7.18
N TYR A 45 -6.47 -6.39 8.46
CA TYR A 45 -7.18 -7.08 9.55
C TYR A 45 -8.61 -6.59 9.72
N ARG A 46 -8.88 -5.33 9.40
CA ARG A 46 -10.25 -4.80 9.41
C ARG A 46 -11.10 -5.43 8.31
N SER A 47 -10.53 -5.66 7.14
CA SER A 47 -11.31 -5.91 5.91
C SER A 47 -11.20 -7.33 5.37
N ARG A 48 -10.30 -8.15 5.86
CA ARG A 48 -10.00 -9.47 5.26
C ARG A 48 -11.20 -10.41 5.19
N ASN A 49 -12.18 -10.24 6.07
CA ASN A 49 -13.36 -11.10 6.13
C ASN A 49 -14.53 -10.55 5.33
N PHE A 50 -14.40 -9.39 4.71
CA PHE A 50 -15.48 -8.80 3.92
C PHE A 50 -15.36 -9.23 2.47
N THR A 51 -16.34 -9.99 1.99
CA THR A 51 -16.33 -10.51 0.63
C THR A 51 -16.53 -9.42 -0.42
N CYS A 52 -17.06 -8.26 -0.05
CA CYS A 52 -17.20 -7.13 -0.97
C CYS A 52 -15.85 -6.44 -1.27
N VAL A 53 -14.83 -6.66 -0.47
CA VAL A 53 -13.50 -6.13 -0.75
C VAL A 53 -12.84 -7.02 -1.79
N ILE A 54 -12.63 -6.50 -2.99
CA ILE A 54 -12.09 -7.27 -4.12
C ILE A 54 -10.60 -7.04 -4.36
N ALA A 55 -10.04 -5.99 -3.77
CA ALA A 55 -8.62 -5.65 -3.91
C ALA A 55 -8.19 -4.77 -2.74
N TYR A 56 -6.90 -4.72 -2.49
CA TYR A 56 -6.30 -3.83 -1.49
C TYR A 56 -5.38 -2.84 -2.17
N SER A 57 -5.49 -1.57 -1.79
CA SER A 57 -4.57 -0.52 -2.23
C SER A 57 -3.61 -0.16 -1.10
N LEU A 58 -2.34 0.03 -1.44
CA LEU A 58 -1.31 0.40 -0.45
C LEU A 58 -1.45 1.83 0.05
N GLY A 59 -2.26 2.65 -0.60
CA GLY A 59 -2.52 4.00 -0.13
C GLY A 59 -2.80 4.96 -1.26
N GLY A 60 -2.95 6.24 -0.89
CA GLY A 60 -3.05 7.34 -1.83
C GLY A 60 -1.67 7.78 -2.33
N PRO A 61 -1.62 8.85 -3.16
CA PRO A 61 -0.33 9.32 -3.69
C PRO A 61 0.65 9.66 -2.56
N SER A 62 1.77 8.96 -2.53
CA SER A 62 2.77 9.14 -1.47
C SER A 62 4.17 8.75 -1.95
N GLY A 63 4.35 8.61 -3.25
CA GLY A 63 5.60 8.16 -3.81
C GLY A 63 5.83 6.68 -3.58
N ASN A 64 6.99 6.21 -3.98
CA ASN A 64 7.32 4.81 -3.87
C ASN A 64 8.74 4.66 -3.29
N GLY A 65 9.00 3.51 -2.67
CA GLY A 65 10.29 3.25 -2.11
C GLY A 65 10.23 2.12 -1.08
N TYR A 66 11.20 2.10 -0.19
CA TYR A 66 11.43 0.99 0.74
C TYR A 66 10.17 0.59 1.52
N ASN A 67 9.45 1.58 2.07
CA ASN A 67 8.29 1.30 2.91
C ASN A 67 7.14 0.69 2.11
N MET A 68 6.94 1.15 0.88
CA MET A 68 5.91 0.60 0.00
C MET A 68 6.30 -0.79 -0.51
N TYR A 69 7.58 -1.04 -0.78
CA TYR A 69 8.04 -2.38 -1.13
C TYR A 69 7.75 -3.36 0.01
N LYS A 70 8.06 -2.99 1.23
CA LYS A 70 7.81 -3.83 2.41
C LYS A 70 6.33 -4.05 2.65
N ALA A 71 5.51 -3.01 2.47
CA ALA A 71 4.06 -3.12 2.60
C ALA A 71 3.48 -4.09 1.57
N TYR A 72 3.91 -3.98 0.31
CA TYR A 72 3.48 -4.89 -0.75
C TYR A 72 3.86 -6.33 -0.41
N GLN A 73 5.12 -6.55 -0.04
CA GLN A 73 5.61 -7.89 0.28
C GLN A 73 4.84 -8.51 1.44
N TRP A 74 4.58 -7.73 2.50
CA TRP A 74 3.82 -8.24 3.64
C TRP A 74 2.41 -8.63 3.22
N LEU A 75 1.73 -7.75 2.51
CA LEU A 75 0.34 -8.00 2.13
C LEU A 75 0.23 -9.20 1.20
N LYS A 76 1.15 -9.35 0.26
CA LYS A 76 1.18 -10.54 -0.62
C LYS A 76 1.48 -11.81 0.17
N SER A 77 2.17 -11.73 1.29
CA SER A 77 2.48 -12.92 2.09
C SER A 77 1.25 -13.46 2.82
N VAL A 78 0.27 -12.62 3.12
CA VAL A 78 -0.93 -13.00 3.89
C VAL A 78 -2.19 -13.05 3.02
N GLU A 79 -2.25 -12.28 1.93
CA GLU A 79 -3.40 -12.25 1.04
C GLU A 79 -3.06 -12.97 -0.25
N LYS A 80 -3.71 -14.13 -0.50
CA LYS A 80 -3.36 -14.98 -1.62
C LYS A 80 -4.33 -14.89 -2.79
N SER A 81 -5.52 -14.32 -2.60
CA SER A 81 -6.56 -14.34 -3.63
C SER A 81 -6.91 -12.97 -4.19
N ARG A 82 -6.76 -11.90 -3.42
CA ARG A 82 -7.10 -10.56 -3.87
C ARG A 82 -5.86 -9.83 -4.34
N PRO A 83 -5.96 -9.06 -5.45
CA PRO A 83 -4.80 -8.28 -5.89
C PRO A 83 -4.46 -7.16 -4.92
N VAL A 84 -3.17 -6.83 -4.88
CA VAL A 84 -2.62 -5.69 -4.15
C VAL A 84 -2.19 -4.68 -5.20
N ILE A 85 -2.75 -3.47 -5.14
CA ILE A 85 -2.51 -2.45 -6.14
C ILE A 85 -1.97 -1.18 -5.50
N TYR A 86 -1.17 -0.45 -6.26
CA TYR A 86 -0.69 0.85 -5.85
C TYR A 86 -0.41 1.68 -7.12
N SER A 87 -1.11 2.81 -7.25
CA SER A 87 -1.05 3.61 -8.47
C SER A 87 0.24 4.43 -8.61
N ASP A 88 0.93 4.69 -7.51
CA ASP A 88 2.09 5.59 -7.50
C ASP A 88 3.43 4.83 -7.54
N THR A 89 3.44 3.67 -8.19
CA THR A 89 4.65 2.86 -8.33
C THR A 89 5.62 3.36 -9.38
N ASP A 90 5.16 4.20 -10.29
CA ASP A 90 5.94 4.67 -11.44
C ASP A 90 6.48 3.50 -12.27
N GLY A 91 5.65 2.50 -12.49
CA GLY A 91 5.99 1.32 -13.28
C GLY A 91 6.80 0.27 -12.55
N GLU A 92 7.00 0.40 -11.24
CA GLU A 92 7.75 -0.59 -10.49
C GLU A 92 6.92 -1.84 -10.14
N TRP A 93 7.58 -2.83 -9.55
CA TRP A 93 7.04 -4.18 -9.37
C TRP A 93 5.99 -4.31 -8.27
N ASN A 94 5.88 -3.35 -7.36
CA ASN A 94 5.07 -3.49 -6.15
C ASN A 94 3.62 -3.08 -6.36
N SER A 95 3.04 -3.55 -7.44
CA SER A 95 1.61 -3.48 -7.71
C SER A 95 1.23 -4.62 -8.65
N ASP A 96 0.06 -5.22 -8.41
CA ASP A 96 -0.43 -6.31 -9.26
C ASP A 96 -1.05 -5.82 -10.58
N LEU A 97 -1.22 -4.52 -10.72
CA LEU A 97 -1.78 -3.92 -11.95
C LEU A 97 -0.86 -2.89 -12.57
#